data_b2cc113d34398c231088acc7ec964333
#
_entry.id   b2cc113d34398c231088acc7ec964333
#
_cell.length_a   1.000
_cell.length_b   1.000
_cell.length_c   1.000
_cell.angle_alpha   90.00
_cell.angle_beta   90.00
_cell.angle_gamma   90.00
#
_symmetry.space_group_name_H-M   'P 1'
#
loop_
_entity.id
_entity.type
_entity.pdbx_description
1 polymer ?
#
loop_
_entity_poly.entity_id
_entity_poly.type
_entity_poly.pdbx_seq_one_letter_code
_entity_poly.pdbx_strand_id
1 'polypeptide(L)'
;MKKALLLSAAALLLAVSCTRRPVRPAFGTVSVDTLLGDSGAGCRIEYRFATILNAAESPALQAVEQANIRYFFQTGEQTGSVREAIAAAVREIDTIYTADIRPTQSYEISVEAEGSVQDSLLTYVITRSSYTGGAHGIYETEYHTYSLAKGYEITTADLFTEEQAERLDELILRKLCRQYGARNEEELAAQGFFPEQIGATENFRIAPEGIVFCYNPYDI
;
A
#
# COMPACT_ATOMS: atom_id res chain seq x y z
N MET A 1 57.62 12.87 -8.83
CA MET A 1 57.06 11.53 -9.03
C MET A 1 56.23 10.99 -7.85
N LYS A 2 56.47 11.35 -6.57
CA LYS A 2 55.74 10.85 -5.41
C LYS A 2 54.31 11.41 -5.25
N LYS A 3 53.99 12.59 -5.80
CA LYS A 3 52.66 13.20 -5.70
C LYS A 3 51.64 12.62 -6.71
N ALA A 4 52.07 12.11 -7.84
CA ALA A 4 51.20 11.49 -8.83
C ALA A 4 50.71 10.10 -8.41
N LEU A 5 51.48 9.37 -7.62
CA LEU A 5 51.10 8.03 -7.11
C LEU A 5 50.01 8.10 -6.04
N LEU A 6 49.97 9.16 -5.24
CA LEU A 6 48.94 9.35 -4.18
C LEU A 6 47.55 9.70 -4.74
N LEU A 7 47.50 10.44 -5.85
CA LEU A 7 46.26 10.77 -6.54
C LEU A 7 45.62 9.55 -7.21
N SER A 8 46.46 8.66 -7.76
CA SER A 8 45.96 7.41 -8.38
C SER A 8 45.40 6.41 -7.36
N ALA A 9 45.96 6.37 -6.14
CA ALA A 9 45.44 5.51 -5.06
C ALA A 9 44.11 6.01 -4.49
N ALA A 10 43.93 7.34 -4.38
CA ALA A 10 42.68 7.94 -3.93
C ALA A 10 41.55 7.75 -4.95
N ALA A 11 41.82 7.82 -6.25
CA ALA A 11 40.84 7.57 -7.30
C ALA A 11 40.39 6.09 -7.36
N LEU A 12 41.27 5.13 -7.01
CA LEU A 12 40.91 3.71 -6.97
C LEU A 12 40.02 3.34 -5.78
N LEU A 13 40.14 4.08 -4.67
CA LEU A 13 39.28 3.85 -3.47
C LEU A 13 37.85 4.34 -3.64
N LEU A 14 37.58 5.24 -4.57
CA LEU A 14 36.22 5.72 -4.87
C LEU A 14 35.44 4.81 -5.84
N ALA A 15 36.13 3.88 -6.52
CA ALA A 15 35.49 2.97 -7.48
C ALA A 15 34.96 1.67 -6.87
N VAL A 16 35.17 1.42 -5.58
CA VAL A 16 34.60 0.27 -4.87
C VAL A 16 33.30 0.73 -4.18
N SER A 17 32.39 1.37 -4.90
CA SER A 17 30.97 1.36 -4.56
C SER A 17 30.49 -0.07 -4.81
N CYS A 18 30.64 -0.93 -3.82
CA CYS A 18 30.03 -2.25 -3.83
C CYS A 18 28.53 -2.09 -4.06
N THR A 19 28.09 -2.33 -5.26
CA THR A 19 26.68 -2.59 -5.55
C THR A 19 26.34 -3.94 -4.92
N ARG A 20 26.24 -3.95 -3.57
CA ARG A 20 25.66 -5.11 -2.88
C ARG A 20 24.26 -5.28 -3.44
N ARG A 21 23.97 -6.47 -3.95
CA ARG A 21 22.61 -6.81 -4.33
C ARG A 21 21.71 -6.57 -3.11
N PRO A 22 20.56 -5.94 -3.28
CA PRO A 22 19.63 -5.73 -2.17
C PRO A 22 19.24 -7.08 -1.56
N VAL A 23 19.06 -7.09 -0.25
CA VAL A 23 18.56 -8.27 0.48
C VAL A 23 17.14 -8.53 0.00
N ARG A 24 16.86 -9.76 -0.44
CA ARG A 24 15.52 -10.15 -0.84
C ARG A 24 14.67 -10.49 0.39
N PRO A 25 13.42 -10.04 0.45
CA PRO A 25 12.54 -10.38 1.55
C PRO A 25 12.17 -11.87 1.52
N ALA A 26 12.10 -12.47 2.70
CA ALA A 26 11.46 -13.76 2.94
C ALA A 26 10.12 -13.49 3.61
N PHE A 27 9.03 -13.76 2.92
CA PHE A 27 7.69 -13.51 3.43
C PHE A 27 7.20 -14.65 4.33
N GLY A 28 6.50 -14.28 5.38
CA GLY A 28 5.68 -15.15 6.20
C GLY A 28 4.30 -14.55 6.36
N THR A 29 3.37 -15.26 6.98
CA THR A 29 2.02 -14.76 7.24
C THR A 29 1.74 -14.72 8.73
N VAL A 30 1.24 -13.59 9.21
CA VAL A 30 0.65 -13.45 10.53
C VAL A 30 -0.85 -13.26 10.34
N SER A 31 -1.66 -14.14 10.94
CA SER A 31 -3.11 -14.07 10.80
C SER A 31 -3.82 -14.12 12.14
N VAL A 32 -4.95 -13.44 12.21
CA VAL A 32 -5.92 -13.49 13.30
C VAL A 32 -7.31 -13.60 12.71
N ASP A 33 -8.12 -14.47 13.29
CA ASP A 33 -9.56 -14.58 13.08
C ASP A 33 -10.19 -14.60 14.47
N THR A 34 -10.96 -13.58 14.80
CA THR A 34 -11.57 -13.43 16.11
C THR A 34 -12.98 -12.87 16.01
N LEU A 35 -13.82 -13.24 16.97
CA LEU A 35 -15.18 -12.73 17.11
C LEU A 35 -15.28 -11.97 18.42
N LEU A 36 -15.64 -10.70 18.34
CA LEU A 36 -15.96 -9.86 19.50
C LEU A 36 -17.48 -9.90 19.73
N GLY A 37 -17.91 -10.03 20.98
CA GLY A 37 -19.32 -10.12 21.35
C GLY A 37 -19.96 -11.50 21.09
N ASP A 38 -21.27 -11.51 20.92
CA ASP A 38 -22.06 -12.75 20.78
C ASP A 38 -22.23 -13.15 19.30
N SER A 39 -22.37 -14.43 19.03
CA SER A 39 -22.47 -15.00 17.67
C SER A 39 -23.65 -14.50 16.82
N GLY A 40 -24.63 -13.82 17.41
CA GLY A 40 -25.81 -13.28 16.71
C GLY A 40 -25.72 -11.79 16.37
N ALA A 41 -24.79 -11.06 17.01
CA ALA A 41 -24.60 -9.62 16.83
C ALA A 41 -23.15 -9.23 17.16
N GLY A 42 -22.19 -10.07 16.78
CA GLY A 42 -20.77 -9.87 17.03
C GLY A 42 -20.04 -9.10 15.92
N CYS A 43 -18.80 -8.74 16.18
CA CYS A 43 -17.88 -8.21 15.18
C CYS A 43 -16.82 -9.28 14.87
N ARG A 44 -16.81 -9.80 13.65
CA ARG A 44 -15.77 -10.71 13.17
C ARG A 44 -14.62 -9.89 12.61
N ILE A 45 -13.41 -10.20 13.03
CA ILE A 45 -12.19 -9.54 12.58
C ILE A 45 -11.26 -10.60 12.00
N GLU A 46 -10.92 -10.45 10.73
CA GLU A 46 -9.98 -11.28 10.00
C GLU A 46 -8.80 -10.44 9.51
N TYR A 47 -7.61 -10.68 10.05
CA TYR A 47 -6.37 -10.04 9.61
C TYR A 47 -5.42 -11.08 9.05
N ARG A 48 -4.89 -10.84 7.85
CA ARG A 48 -3.81 -11.60 7.23
C ARG A 48 -2.73 -10.67 6.74
N PHE A 49 -1.61 -10.63 7.41
CA PHE A 49 -0.49 -9.75 7.11
C PHE A 49 0.71 -10.55 6.58
N ALA A 50 1.21 -10.19 5.39
CA ALA A 50 2.48 -10.69 4.87
C ALA A 50 3.63 -9.95 5.58
N THR A 51 4.28 -10.59 6.55
CA THR A 51 5.43 -10.05 7.28
C THR A 51 6.74 -10.41 6.60
N ILE A 52 7.76 -9.56 6.70
CA ILE A 52 9.11 -9.82 6.19
C ILE A 52 9.93 -10.49 7.31
N LEU A 53 10.09 -11.81 7.22
CA LEU A 53 10.75 -12.64 8.25
C LEU A 53 12.22 -12.24 8.50
N ASN A 54 12.91 -11.78 7.47
CA ASN A 54 14.29 -11.35 7.51
C ASN A 54 14.47 -9.82 7.47
N ALA A 55 13.48 -9.06 7.94
CA ALA A 55 13.54 -7.59 7.96
C ALA A 55 14.80 -7.07 8.67
N ALA A 56 15.23 -7.73 9.76
CA ALA A 56 16.42 -7.36 10.54
C ALA A 56 17.74 -7.41 9.74
N GLU A 57 17.79 -8.09 8.61
CA GLU A 57 19.00 -8.20 7.77
C GLU A 57 19.28 -6.93 6.95
N SER A 58 18.31 -6.02 6.83
CA SER A 58 18.41 -4.82 6.01
C SER A 58 17.59 -3.65 6.56
N PRO A 59 18.19 -2.46 6.75
CA PRO A 59 17.45 -1.26 7.12
C PRO A 59 16.32 -0.93 6.13
N ALA A 60 16.52 -1.22 4.83
CA ALA A 60 15.50 -1.03 3.81
C ALA A 60 14.27 -1.94 4.06
N LEU A 61 14.49 -3.23 4.35
CA LEU A 61 13.40 -4.15 4.64
C LEU A 61 12.70 -3.82 5.97
N GLN A 62 13.44 -3.33 6.98
CA GLN A 62 12.84 -2.84 8.22
C GLN A 62 11.93 -1.63 7.97
N ALA A 63 12.38 -0.67 7.15
CA ALA A 63 11.58 0.49 6.80
C ALA A 63 10.29 0.10 6.07
N VAL A 64 10.38 -0.83 5.12
CA VAL A 64 9.21 -1.37 4.39
C VAL A 64 8.24 -2.09 5.33
N GLU A 65 8.74 -2.96 6.21
CA GLU A 65 7.88 -3.68 7.16
C GLU A 65 7.12 -2.70 8.07
N GLN A 66 7.81 -1.68 8.61
CA GLN A 66 7.16 -0.67 9.44
C GLN A 66 6.16 0.21 8.68
N ALA A 67 6.46 0.56 7.43
CA ALA A 67 5.53 1.28 6.57
C ALA A 67 4.24 0.47 6.33
N ASN A 68 4.39 -0.81 5.99
CA ASN A 68 3.24 -1.69 5.74
C ASN A 68 2.41 -1.96 6.98
N ILE A 69 3.01 -2.08 8.16
CA ILE A 69 2.25 -2.16 9.42
C ILE A 69 1.38 -0.90 9.60
N ARG A 70 1.94 0.30 9.35
CA ARG A 70 1.17 1.55 9.43
C ARG A 70 0.02 1.60 8.43
N TYR A 71 0.28 1.24 7.18
CA TYR A 71 -0.76 1.19 6.14
C TYR A 71 -1.84 0.15 6.46
N PHE A 72 -1.42 -1.06 6.83
CA PHE A 72 -2.36 -2.15 7.13
C PHE A 72 -3.33 -1.81 8.26
N PHE A 73 -2.86 -1.15 9.33
CA PHE A 73 -3.69 -0.76 10.47
C PHE A 73 -4.19 0.69 10.40
N GLN A 74 -3.86 1.44 9.34
CA GLN A 74 -4.22 2.86 9.16
C GLN A 74 -3.84 3.73 10.37
N THR A 75 -2.66 3.49 10.94
CA THR A 75 -2.16 4.17 12.14
C THR A 75 -1.02 5.13 11.82
N GLY A 76 -0.97 6.28 12.50
CA GLY A 76 0.03 7.32 12.23
C GLY A 76 1.46 6.91 12.63
N GLU A 77 1.64 6.38 13.83
CA GLU A 77 2.95 5.98 14.35
C GLU A 77 2.82 4.69 15.17
N GLN A 78 3.09 3.55 14.54
CA GLN A 78 3.33 2.33 15.29
C GLN A 78 4.77 1.87 15.05
N THR A 79 5.52 1.78 16.15
CA THR A 79 6.82 1.12 16.20
C THR A 79 6.64 -0.18 16.97
N GLY A 80 6.88 -1.32 16.33
CA GLY A 80 6.73 -2.60 16.98
C GLY A 80 6.52 -3.75 16.00
N SER A 81 6.21 -4.90 16.53
CA SER A 81 5.90 -6.08 15.74
C SER A 81 4.46 -6.04 15.22
N VAL A 82 4.22 -6.71 14.10
CA VAL A 82 2.86 -6.87 13.56
C VAL A 82 1.91 -7.52 14.58
N ARG A 83 2.39 -8.39 15.46
CA ARG A 83 1.56 -9.02 16.52
C ARG A 83 1.08 -8.01 17.56
N GLU A 84 1.94 -7.07 17.94
CA GLU A 84 1.58 -5.98 18.86
C GLU A 84 0.57 -5.03 18.19
N ALA A 85 0.77 -4.73 16.90
CA ALA A 85 -0.15 -3.92 16.12
C ALA A 85 -1.55 -4.58 16.00
N ILE A 86 -1.61 -5.88 15.68
CA ILE A 86 -2.87 -6.64 15.67
C ILE A 86 -3.57 -6.56 17.02
N ALA A 87 -2.84 -6.82 18.11
CA ALA A 87 -3.42 -6.81 19.44
C ALA A 87 -3.94 -5.41 19.84
N ALA A 88 -3.29 -4.34 19.38
CA ALA A 88 -3.75 -2.97 19.59
C ALA A 88 -5.02 -2.69 18.79
N ALA A 89 -5.05 -3.01 17.50
CA ALA A 89 -6.20 -2.81 16.62
C ALA A 89 -7.44 -3.58 17.10
N VAL A 90 -7.28 -4.83 17.49
CA VAL A 90 -8.39 -5.63 18.04
C VAL A 90 -8.94 -5.02 19.32
N ARG A 91 -8.06 -4.55 20.24
CA ARG A 91 -8.52 -3.86 21.47
C ARG A 91 -9.23 -2.55 21.19
N GLU A 92 -8.80 -1.79 20.19
CA GLU A 92 -9.45 -0.54 19.79
C GLU A 92 -10.87 -0.81 19.27
N ILE A 93 -11.00 -1.78 18.37
CA ILE A 93 -12.30 -2.21 17.85
C ILE A 93 -13.21 -2.73 18.99
N ASP A 94 -12.68 -3.54 19.90
CA ASP A 94 -13.43 -4.04 21.07
C ASP A 94 -13.92 -2.90 21.95
N THR A 95 -13.10 -1.87 22.15
CA THR A 95 -13.49 -0.67 22.92
C THR A 95 -14.61 0.09 22.25
N ILE A 96 -14.53 0.32 20.94
CA ILE A 96 -15.57 1.01 20.15
C ILE A 96 -16.84 0.17 20.15
N TYR A 97 -16.70 -1.14 19.92
CA TYR A 97 -17.82 -2.07 19.83
C TYR A 97 -18.57 -2.20 21.16
N THR A 98 -17.87 -2.22 22.30
CA THR A 98 -18.49 -2.35 23.63
C THR A 98 -19.04 -1.04 24.19
N ALA A 99 -18.46 0.11 23.79
CA ALA A 99 -18.84 1.42 24.33
C ALA A 99 -20.11 1.99 23.69
N ASP A 100 -20.33 1.73 22.41
CA ASP A 100 -21.21 2.60 21.66
C ASP A 100 -22.57 1.99 21.28
N ILE A 101 -22.71 0.72 21.14
CA ILE A 101 -24.01 0.20 20.69
C ILE A 101 -23.97 -1.32 20.77
N ARG A 102 -24.93 -1.90 21.40
CA ARG A 102 -25.23 -3.31 21.13
C ARG A 102 -25.70 -3.41 19.69
N PRO A 103 -24.85 -3.85 18.74
CA PRO A 103 -25.24 -3.89 17.36
C PRO A 103 -26.41 -4.86 17.22
N THR A 104 -27.38 -4.45 16.44
CA THR A 104 -28.52 -5.30 16.07
C THR A 104 -28.16 -6.21 14.89
N GLN A 105 -26.94 -6.07 14.36
CA GLN A 105 -26.43 -6.78 13.19
C GLN A 105 -24.98 -7.20 13.41
N SER A 106 -24.56 -8.27 12.76
CA SER A 106 -23.15 -8.69 12.75
C SER A 106 -22.31 -7.73 11.93
N TYR A 107 -21.13 -7.37 12.46
CA TYR A 107 -20.10 -6.61 11.76
C TYR A 107 -19.01 -7.55 11.27
N GLU A 108 -18.41 -7.21 10.14
CA GLU A 108 -17.31 -7.96 9.56
C GLU A 108 -16.21 -6.98 9.13
N ILE A 109 -14.97 -7.25 9.53
CA ILE A 109 -13.79 -6.50 9.14
C ILE A 109 -12.75 -7.51 8.67
N SER A 110 -12.33 -7.41 7.43
CA SER A 110 -11.28 -8.25 6.87
C SER A 110 -10.23 -7.37 6.21
N VAL A 111 -8.96 -7.57 6.57
CA VAL A 111 -7.81 -6.90 5.95
C VAL A 111 -6.76 -7.94 5.62
N GLU A 112 -6.35 -7.96 4.37
CA GLU A 112 -5.30 -8.85 3.88
C GLU A 112 -4.19 -8.04 3.21
N ALA A 113 -2.94 -8.40 3.51
CA ALA A 113 -1.77 -7.86 2.83
C ALA A 113 -0.95 -8.98 2.21
N GLU A 114 -0.61 -8.81 0.94
CA GLU A 114 0.27 -9.70 0.20
C GLU A 114 1.52 -8.94 -0.27
N GLY A 115 2.68 -9.58 -0.15
CA GLY A 115 3.95 -9.01 -0.60
C GLY A 115 4.51 -9.77 -1.81
N SER A 116 5.06 -9.05 -2.78
CA SER A 116 5.72 -9.61 -3.94
C SER A 116 6.99 -8.83 -4.31
N VAL A 117 7.90 -9.50 -5.02
CA VAL A 117 9.14 -8.88 -5.50
C VAL A 117 9.29 -9.12 -6.99
N GLN A 118 9.42 -8.03 -7.73
CA GLN A 118 9.78 -8.03 -9.13
C GLN A 118 11.04 -7.19 -9.33
N ASP A 119 12.12 -7.82 -9.80
CA ASP A 119 13.43 -7.18 -9.99
C ASP A 119 13.95 -6.47 -8.72
N SER A 120 13.97 -5.15 -8.73
CA SER A 120 14.40 -4.28 -7.62
C SER A 120 13.25 -3.62 -6.86
N LEU A 121 12.03 -4.01 -7.16
CA LEU A 121 10.82 -3.48 -6.56
C LEU A 121 10.18 -4.51 -5.64
N LEU A 122 9.69 -4.04 -4.51
CA LEU A 122 8.87 -4.78 -3.58
C LEU A 122 7.50 -4.12 -3.57
N THR A 123 6.44 -4.86 -3.87
CA THR A 123 5.08 -4.35 -3.87
C THR A 123 4.24 -5.09 -2.84
N TYR A 124 3.55 -4.34 -1.99
CA TYR A 124 2.46 -4.82 -1.18
C TYR A 124 1.12 -4.43 -1.79
N VAL A 125 0.20 -5.38 -1.70
CA VAL A 125 -1.22 -5.16 -2.00
C VAL A 125 -1.98 -5.33 -0.70
N ILE A 126 -2.71 -4.32 -0.27
CA ILE A 126 -3.57 -4.38 0.90
C ILE A 126 -5.01 -4.31 0.42
N THR A 127 -5.78 -5.34 0.72
CA THR A 127 -7.22 -5.38 0.47
C THR A 127 -7.97 -5.27 1.77
N ARG A 128 -8.98 -4.40 1.80
CA ARG A 128 -9.86 -4.20 2.96
C ARG A 128 -11.29 -4.49 2.56
N SER A 129 -12.01 -5.15 3.41
CA SER A 129 -13.45 -5.21 3.32
C SER A 129 -14.05 -5.01 4.70
N SER A 130 -15.11 -4.24 4.79
CA SER A 130 -15.82 -4.05 6.04
C SER A 130 -17.33 -3.93 5.81
N TYR A 131 -18.07 -4.53 6.71
CA TYR A 131 -19.50 -4.33 6.85
C TYR A 131 -19.80 -4.00 8.32
N THR A 132 -20.22 -2.78 8.55
CA THR A 132 -20.56 -2.28 9.91
C THR A 132 -22.04 -1.89 10.02
N GLY A 133 -22.88 -2.59 9.28
CA GLY A 133 -24.30 -2.29 9.16
C GLY A 133 -24.59 -1.35 7.98
N GLY A 134 -25.84 -1.31 7.56
CA GLY A 134 -26.28 -0.48 6.44
C GLY A 134 -26.59 -1.27 5.17
N ALA A 135 -26.63 -0.58 4.02
CA ALA A 135 -27.08 -1.14 2.76
C ALA A 135 -26.02 -2.02 2.07
N HIS A 136 -24.75 -1.72 2.24
CA HIS A 136 -23.62 -2.44 1.63
C HIS A 136 -22.35 -2.31 2.45
N GLY A 137 -21.37 -3.19 2.20
CA GLY A 137 -20.01 -3.08 2.71
C GLY A 137 -19.14 -2.13 1.88
N ILE A 138 -17.96 -1.83 2.40
CA ILE A 138 -16.90 -1.08 1.73
C ILE A 138 -15.79 -2.06 1.35
N TYR A 139 -15.22 -1.87 0.15
CA TYR A 139 -14.10 -2.65 -0.39
C TYR A 139 -13.05 -1.70 -0.93
N GLU A 140 -11.83 -1.88 -0.50
CA GLU A 140 -10.70 -1.04 -0.90
C GLU A 140 -9.48 -1.90 -1.25
N THR A 141 -8.69 -1.42 -2.21
CA THR A 141 -7.40 -2.00 -2.57
C THR A 141 -6.35 -0.91 -2.61
N GLU A 142 -5.26 -1.10 -1.89
CA GLU A 142 -4.12 -0.20 -1.85
C GLU A 142 -2.86 -0.91 -2.37
N TYR A 143 -2.07 -0.21 -3.18
CA TYR A 143 -0.79 -0.67 -3.69
C TYR A 143 0.32 0.21 -3.15
N HIS A 144 1.33 -0.41 -2.55
CA HIS A 144 2.51 0.26 -2.04
C HIS A 144 3.75 -0.36 -2.67
N THR A 145 4.46 0.39 -3.50
CA THR A 145 5.64 -0.09 -4.21
C THR A 145 6.89 0.58 -3.67
N TYR A 146 7.88 -0.22 -3.28
CA TYR A 146 9.10 0.24 -2.62
C TYR A 146 10.35 -0.10 -3.42
N SER A 147 11.36 0.77 -3.33
CA SER A 147 12.72 0.45 -3.74
C SER A 147 13.32 -0.60 -2.81
N LEU A 148 13.56 -1.82 -3.31
CA LEU A 148 14.15 -2.89 -2.52
C LEU A 148 15.55 -2.54 -1.98
N ALA A 149 16.29 -1.69 -2.69
CA ALA A 149 17.63 -1.28 -2.29
C ALA A 149 17.65 -0.22 -1.19
N LYS A 150 16.64 0.67 -1.16
CA LYS A 150 16.61 1.86 -0.30
C LYS A 150 15.49 1.84 0.75
N GLY A 151 14.43 1.07 0.52
CA GLY A 151 13.31 0.92 1.43
C GLY A 151 12.34 2.10 1.48
N TYR A 152 12.45 3.06 0.55
CA TYR A 152 11.45 4.13 0.43
C TYR A 152 10.36 3.73 -0.56
N GLU A 153 9.18 4.24 -0.35
CA GLU A 153 8.04 4.08 -1.23
C GLU A 153 8.20 4.94 -2.48
N ILE A 154 7.93 4.34 -3.63
CA ILE A 154 8.00 5.01 -4.94
C ILE A 154 6.68 5.73 -5.16
N THR A 155 6.76 7.02 -5.40
CA THR A 155 5.61 7.90 -5.68
C THR A 155 5.49 8.20 -7.17
N THR A 156 4.38 8.79 -7.58
CA THR A 156 4.21 9.28 -8.96
C THR A 156 5.26 10.33 -9.32
N ALA A 157 5.70 11.17 -8.36
CA ALA A 157 6.74 12.16 -8.53
C ALA A 157 8.15 11.56 -8.75
N ASP A 158 8.40 10.31 -8.34
CA ASP A 158 9.63 9.58 -8.67
C ASP A 158 9.62 9.07 -10.13
N LEU A 159 8.45 8.92 -10.73
CA LEU A 159 8.26 8.31 -12.04
C LEU A 159 8.02 9.34 -13.16
N PHE A 160 7.41 10.48 -12.85
CA PHE A 160 6.95 11.46 -13.81
C PHE A 160 7.40 12.86 -13.43
N THR A 161 7.76 13.68 -14.43
CA THR A 161 7.85 15.13 -14.27
C THR A 161 6.44 15.72 -14.18
N GLU A 162 6.33 16.96 -13.71
CA GLU A 162 5.04 17.68 -13.62
C GLU A 162 4.31 17.71 -14.99
N GLU A 163 5.02 18.04 -16.08
CA GLU A 163 4.45 18.03 -17.44
C GLU A 163 3.99 16.63 -17.87
N GLN A 164 4.71 15.59 -17.47
CA GLN A 164 4.31 14.21 -17.78
C GLN A 164 3.11 13.76 -16.95
N ALA A 165 2.99 14.21 -15.70
CA ALA A 165 1.84 13.94 -14.85
C ALA A 165 0.56 14.57 -15.41
N GLU A 166 0.59 15.86 -15.80
CA GLU A 166 -0.54 16.52 -16.45
C GLU A 166 -1.01 15.77 -17.72
N ARG A 167 -0.05 15.37 -18.56
CA ARG A 167 -0.37 14.60 -19.76
C ARG A 167 -0.93 13.21 -19.45
N LEU A 168 -0.49 12.59 -18.36
CA LEU A 168 -0.99 11.29 -17.90
C LEU A 168 -2.45 11.42 -17.45
N ASP A 169 -2.80 12.47 -16.72
CA ASP A 169 -4.18 12.75 -16.27
C ASP A 169 -5.13 12.86 -17.46
N GLU A 170 -4.73 13.61 -18.51
CA GLU A 170 -5.50 13.68 -19.76
C GLU A 170 -5.66 12.30 -20.45
N LEU A 171 -4.62 11.45 -20.38
CA LEU A 171 -4.67 10.12 -20.99
C LEU A 171 -5.62 9.20 -20.21
N ILE A 172 -5.59 9.27 -18.89
CA ILE A 172 -6.47 8.49 -17.99
C ILE A 172 -7.92 8.90 -18.25
N LEU A 173 -8.22 10.19 -18.22
CA LEU A 173 -9.56 10.70 -18.47
C LEU A 173 -10.09 10.26 -19.84
N ARG A 174 -9.31 10.43 -20.90
CA ARG A 174 -9.68 9.98 -22.26
C ARG A 174 -9.89 8.46 -22.33
N LYS A 175 -9.12 7.68 -21.57
CA LYS A 175 -9.29 6.23 -21.52
C LYS A 175 -10.59 5.86 -20.84
N LEU A 176 -10.92 6.49 -19.72
CA LEU A 176 -12.18 6.28 -18.99
C LEU A 176 -13.39 6.68 -19.86
N CYS A 177 -13.35 7.86 -20.47
CA CYS A 177 -14.40 8.27 -21.40
C CYS A 177 -14.67 7.20 -22.48
N ARG A 178 -13.62 6.68 -23.10
CA ARG A 178 -13.75 5.60 -24.11
C ARG A 178 -14.29 4.30 -23.53
N GLN A 179 -13.85 3.92 -22.34
CA GLN A 179 -14.25 2.69 -21.66
C GLN A 179 -15.74 2.70 -21.31
N TYR A 180 -16.24 3.85 -20.88
CA TYR A 180 -17.65 4.03 -20.49
C TYR A 180 -18.53 4.63 -21.59
N GLY A 181 -18.01 4.80 -22.81
CA GLY A 181 -18.76 5.29 -23.96
C GLY A 181 -19.17 6.77 -23.85
N ALA A 182 -18.51 7.53 -22.98
CA ALA A 182 -18.67 8.98 -22.85
C ALA A 182 -17.85 9.73 -23.91
N ARG A 183 -18.40 10.78 -24.50
CA ARG A 183 -17.73 11.61 -25.49
C ARG A 183 -16.88 12.72 -24.85
N ASN A 184 -17.23 13.09 -23.63
CA ASN A 184 -16.60 14.16 -22.85
C ASN A 184 -16.82 13.95 -21.35
N GLU A 185 -16.25 14.85 -20.54
CA GLU A 185 -16.35 14.87 -19.08
C GLU A 185 -17.79 15.01 -18.57
N GLU A 186 -18.61 15.82 -19.24
CA GLU A 186 -20.01 16.03 -18.85
C GLU A 186 -20.83 14.73 -18.97
N GLU A 187 -20.59 13.95 -20.03
CA GLU A 187 -21.24 12.66 -20.21
C GLU A 187 -20.70 11.61 -19.23
N LEU A 188 -19.42 11.71 -18.84
CA LEU A 188 -18.84 10.85 -17.83
C LEU A 188 -19.41 11.18 -16.44
N ALA A 189 -19.52 12.47 -16.10
CA ALA A 189 -20.16 12.92 -14.86
C ALA A 189 -21.63 12.51 -14.78
N ALA A 190 -22.36 12.54 -15.89
CA ALA A 190 -23.74 12.06 -15.94
C ALA A 190 -23.90 10.55 -15.64
N GLN A 191 -22.82 9.79 -15.70
CA GLN A 191 -22.77 8.36 -15.33
C GLN A 191 -22.36 8.15 -13.87
N GLY A 192 -22.12 9.23 -13.10
CA GLY A 192 -21.79 9.17 -11.67
C GLY A 192 -20.32 9.30 -11.36
N PHE A 193 -19.46 9.60 -12.33
CA PHE A 193 -18.05 9.90 -12.12
C PHE A 193 -17.83 11.35 -11.66
N PHE A 194 -16.68 11.59 -11.04
CA PHE A 194 -16.18 12.91 -10.65
C PHE A 194 -14.98 13.29 -11.53
N PRO A 195 -15.17 13.84 -12.73
CA PRO A 195 -14.09 14.07 -13.69
C PRO A 195 -12.93 14.89 -13.14
N GLU A 196 -13.20 15.81 -12.21
CA GLU A 196 -12.22 16.64 -11.54
C GLU A 196 -11.28 15.86 -10.60
N GLN A 197 -11.63 14.62 -10.24
CA GLN A 197 -10.83 13.73 -9.41
C GLN A 197 -10.08 12.68 -10.24
N ILE A 198 -10.33 12.65 -11.55
CA ILE A 198 -9.71 11.68 -12.45
C ILE A 198 -8.30 12.15 -12.83
N GLY A 199 -7.31 11.40 -12.39
CA GLY A 199 -5.90 11.64 -12.68
C GLY A 199 -5.02 10.53 -12.14
N ALA A 200 -3.71 10.68 -12.24
CA ALA A 200 -2.76 9.76 -11.64
C ALA A 200 -2.92 9.78 -10.11
N THR A 201 -3.13 8.63 -9.53
CA THR A 201 -3.21 8.44 -8.08
C THR A 201 -1.94 7.80 -7.53
N GLU A 202 -1.63 8.02 -6.26
CA GLU A 202 -0.56 7.31 -5.57
C GLU A 202 -0.90 5.82 -5.32
N ASN A 203 -2.17 5.44 -5.51
CA ASN A 203 -2.59 4.05 -5.48
C ASN A 203 -2.30 3.37 -6.82
N PHE A 204 -1.06 2.94 -7.02
CA PHE A 204 -0.63 2.29 -8.25
C PHE A 204 0.33 1.13 -7.99
N ARG A 205 0.44 0.23 -8.97
CA ARG A 205 1.48 -0.79 -9.04
C ARG A 205 2.23 -0.73 -10.36
N ILE A 206 3.50 -1.11 -10.33
CA ILE A 206 4.31 -1.31 -11.50
C ILE A 206 4.19 -2.78 -11.93
N ALA A 207 3.80 -3.01 -13.17
CA ALA A 207 3.59 -4.32 -13.77
C ALA A 207 4.40 -4.45 -15.07
N PRO A 208 4.61 -5.66 -15.61
CA PRO A 208 5.35 -5.85 -16.85
C PRO A 208 4.75 -5.08 -18.04
N GLU A 209 3.45 -4.90 -18.05
CA GLU A 209 2.70 -4.17 -19.08
C GLU A 209 2.70 -2.64 -18.90
N GLY A 210 3.18 -2.13 -17.76
CA GLY A 210 3.22 -0.71 -17.43
C GLY A 210 2.75 -0.40 -16.02
N ILE A 211 2.28 0.84 -15.80
CA ILE A 211 1.77 1.28 -14.52
C ILE A 211 0.24 1.09 -14.49
N VAL A 212 -0.24 0.46 -13.44
CA VAL A 212 -1.67 0.22 -13.21
C VAL A 212 -2.12 1.08 -12.05
N PHE A 213 -2.93 2.10 -12.33
CA PHE A 213 -3.59 2.93 -11.32
C PHE A 213 -4.88 2.25 -10.85
N CYS A 214 -5.11 2.27 -9.56
CA CYS A 214 -6.30 1.72 -8.92
C CYS A 214 -7.12 2.84 -8.29
N TYR A 215 -8.42 2.83 -8.57
CA TYR A 215 -9.39 3.72 -7.96
C TYR A 215 -10.37 2.87 -7.18
N ASN A 216 -10.55 3.17 -5.92
CA ASN A 216 -11.53 2.53 -5.08
C ASN A 216 -12.94 3.13 -5.34
N PRO A 217 -14.01 2.50 -4.88
CA PRO A 217 -15.34 3.10 -4.91
C PRO A 217 -15.33 4.50 -4.30
N TYR A 218 -15.87 5.47 -5.01
CA TYR A 218 -15.95 6.89 -4.66
C TYR A 218 -14.65 7.72 -4.83
N ASP A 219 -13.56 7.14 -5.35
CA ASP A 219 -12.35 7.91 -5.67
C ASP A 219 -12.54 8.83 -6.90
N ILE A 220 -13.31 8.33 -7.87
CA ILE A 220 -13.54 9.04 -9.14
C ILE A 220 -14.98 8.94 -9.62
#